data_d503234e2b214748cfdefd73012e361a
#
_entry.id   d503234e2b214748cfdefd73012e361a
#
_cell.length_a   1.000
_cell.length_b   1.000
_cell.length_c   1.000
_cell.angle_alpha   90.00
_cell.angle_beta   90.00
_cell.angle_gamma   90.00
#
_symmetry.space_group_name_H-M   'P 1'
#
loop_
_entity.id
_entity.type
_entity.pdbx_description
1 polymer ?
#
loop_
_entity_poly.entity_id
_entity_poly.type
_entity_poly.pdbx_seq_one_letter_code
_entity_poly.pdbx_strand_id
1 'polypeptide(L)'
;MAPSATGLVSQLSSKLSVSSSKAAAAAAAAPASSTSSKTANNKQQLDSEQVIALEHATSAHNYAPLPVVLDHGQGALVWDPEGNEYIDCLSAYSAVNQGHCHPRIIKALTEQATKLTLSSRAFYNSRYAPFAEKITTLLGYDMVLPMNTGAEAVETALKLARKWAYMKKRVPEGMARILTVENNFHGRTIGIVSMSTDPSSRVGFGPFLERVGPVLDDVSSPENPIPAHGGPIRYGVIEDLEHALQEVGHETAAFLVEPIQGEAGIVVPPHGYLAQVQELCKKHNVLFICDEIQTGLARTGKMLACSHEEGVRPDIITLGKALSGGVYPVSAVLADKEIMLCIAPGEHGSTYGGNPLGAAVASEALDVILDEDLCGQADRMGKRFRAELQAVADANPDGLLTEVRGKGLLNAIVIDQSKSKKGRSAWQLCLLLKARGLLAKPTHENIIRLAPPLVITDDQLTRAIDIIKNALLEVETIDEIPGDDGAHH
;
A
#
# COMPACT_ATOMS: atom_id res chain seq x y z
N MET A 1 7.16 41.11 40.47
CA MET A 1 7.28 42.34 39.65
C MET A 1 7.90 41.91 38.33
N ALA A 2 7.09 41.77 37.28
CA ALA A 2 7.52 41.48 35.93
C ALA A 2 7.51 42.80 35.12
N PRO A 3 8.47 43.04 34.21
CA PRO A 3 8.38 44.17 33.29
C PRO A 3 7.71 43.68 31.97
N SER A 4 6.85 44.58 31.49
CA SER A 4 5.99 44.46 30.31
C SER A 4 6.72 44.39 28.99
N ALA A 5 6.23 43.53 28.10
CA ALA A 5 6.62 43.42 26.69
C ALA A 5 5.85 44.47 25.86
N THR A 6 6.41 45.66 25.69
CA THR A 6 5.96 46.64 24.69
C THR A 6 7.19 47.37 24.17
N GLY A 7 7.69 46.97 22.98
CA GLY A 7 8.84 47.67 22.38
C GLY A 7 9.58 46.94 21.29
N LEU A 8 8.89 46.32 20.30
CA LEU A 8 9.59 45.77 19.11
C LEU A 8 8.69 45.67 17.86
N VAL A 9 7.83 46.67 17.61
CA VAL A 9 7.00 46.77 16.40
C VAL A 9 7.10 48.15 15.73
N SER A 10 8.22 48.80 15.78
CA SER A 10 8.37 50.12 15.10
C SER A 10 9.65 50.34 14.28
N GLN A 11 10.21 49.32 13.66
CA GLN A 11 11.35 49.54 12.77
C GLN A 11 11.35 48.66 11.49
N LEU A 12 10.22 48.44 10.84
CA LEU A 12 10.18 47.82 9.52
C LEU A 12 9.06 48.36 8.59
N SER A 13 8.82 49.68 8.62
CA SER A 13 7.90 50.34 7.69
C SER A 13 8.50 51.64 7.12
N SER A 14 9.64 51.55 6.45
CA SER A 14 10.10 52.63 5.58
C SER A 14 11.10 52.07 4.57
N LYS A 15 10.61 51.60 3.44
CA LYS A 15 11.27 51.55 2.12
C LYS A 15 10.48 50.67 1.14
N LEU A 16 9.41 51.17 0.65
CA LEU A 16 8.86 50.80 -0.67
C LEU A 16 7.92 51.94 -1.10
N SER A 17 8.49 52.98 -1.65
CA SER A 17 7.77 54.05 -2.33
C SER A 17 7.53 53.62 -3.77
N VAL A 18 6.26 53.65 -4.11
CA VAL A 18 5.66 53.49 -5.44
C VAL A 18 6.11 54.57 -6.38
N SER A 19 6.54 54.24 -7.58
CA SER A 19 6.46 55.17 -8.74
C SER A 19 5.52 54.56 -9.78
N SER A 20 4.33 55.16 -9.87
CA SER A 20 3.42 55.02 -10.98
C SER A 20 3.75 56.09 -12.02
N SER A 21 3.93 55.72 -13.29
CA SER A 21 3.69 56.65 -14.40
C SER A 21 3.15 55.91 -15.62
N LYS A 22 2.04 56.43 -16.06
CA LYS A 22 1.27 56.13 -17.27
C LYS A 22 2.10 56.24 -18.55
N ALA A 23 1.83 55.38 -19.52
CA ALA A 23 1.71 55.79 -20.92
C ALA A 23 0.84 54.80 -21.68
N ALA A 24 -0.15 55.33 -22.31
CA ALA A 24 -1.14 54.62 -23.15
C ALA A 24 -0.72 54.72 -24.63
N ALA A 25 -1.10 53.66 -25.36
CA ALA A 25 -1.53 53.62 -26.77
C ALA A 25 -0.64 54.21 -27.87
N ALA A 26 -0.20 53.34 -28.78
CA ALA A 26 -0.37 53.52 -30.20
C ALA A 26 -0.18 52.21 -30.96
N ALA A 27 -1.22 51.80 -31.69
CA ALA A 27 -1.18 50.73 -32.67
C ALA A 27 -0.58 51.23 -33.97
N ALA A 28 0.34 50.47 -34.58
CA ALA A 28 0.61 50.55 -36.02
C ALA A 28 1.16 49.20 -36.51
N ALA A 29 0.59 48.73 -37.61
CA ALA A 29 0.80 47.40 -38.19
C ALA A 29 1.98 47.36 -39.18
N ALA A 30 2.50 46.14 -39.37
CA ALA A 30 3.17 45.48 -40.49
C ALA A 30 4.70 45.67 -40.65
N PRO A 31 5.42 44.74 -41.32
CA PRO A 31 5.04 43.39 -41.76
C PRO A 31 5.97 42.26 -41.25
N ALA A 32 5.47 41.05 -41.45
CA ALA A 32 6.15 39.80 -41.13
C ALA A 32 7.47 39.60 -41.89
N SER A 33 8.54 39.28 -41.16
CA SER A 33 9.65 38.50 -41.68
C SER A 33 9.79 37.22 -40.87
N SER A 34 9.50 36.15 -41.55
CA SER A 34 9.63 34.78 -41.04
C SER A 34 11.10 34.42 -40.80
N THR A 35 11.53 34.43 -39.57
CA THR A 35 12.66 33.60 -39.14
C THR A 35 12.16 32.68 -38.04
N SER A 36 11.76 31.50 -38.45
CA SER A 36 11.45 30.41 -37.53
C SER A 36 12.72 30.01 -36.79
N SER A 37 12.99 30.61 -35.64
CA SER A 37 13.87 30.00 -34.67
C SER A 37 13.11 28.84 -34.02
N LYS A 38 13.22 27.65 -34.61
CA LYS A 38 12.97 26.37 -33.93
C LYS A 38 14.01 26.22 -32.83
N THR A 39 13.83 26.85 -31.67
CA THR A 39 14.36 26.35 -30.42
C THR A 39 13.43 25.20 -29.99
N ALA A 40 13.56 24.07 -30.70
CA ALA A 40 13.16 22.81 -30.14
C ALA A 40 14.05 22.66 -28.89
N ASN A 41 13.43 22.77 -27.71
CA ASN A 41 13.98 22.28 -26.46
C ASN A 41 14.03 20.74 -26.61
N ASN A 42 15.05 20.25 -27.29
CA ASN A 42 15.42 18.83 -27.30
C ASN A 42 16.05 18.57 -25.92
N LYS A 43 15.22 18.48 -24.87
CA LYS A 43 15.65 17.82 -23.64
C LYS A 43 15.89 16.38 -24.05
N GLN A 44 17.14 16.02 -24.25
CA GLN A 44 17.57 14.67 -24.51
C GLN A 44 16.97 13.80 -23.38
N GLN A 45 16.15 12.82 -23.74
CA GLN A 45 15.59 11.88 -22.79
C GLN A 45 16.78 11.14 -22.16
N LEU A 46 16.82 11.09 -20.83
CA LEU A 46 17.86 10.39 -20.11
C LEU A 46 17.68 8.88 -20.35
N ASP A 47 18.80 8.18 -20.55
CA ASP A 47 18.81 6.71 -20.54
C ASP A 47 18.73 6.18 -19.10
N SER A 48 18.51 4.87 -18.95
CA SER A 48 18.33 4.22 -17.66
C SER A 48 19.51 4.45 -16.71
N GLU A 49 20.76 4.41 -17.19
CA GLU A 49 21.96 4.62 -16.36
C GLU A 49 22.00 6.06 -15.82
N GLN A 50 21.70 7.03 -16.67
CA GLN A 50 21.64 8.44 -16.29
C GLN A 50 20.52 8.73 -15.27
N VAL A 51 19.34 8.10 -15.43
CA VAL A 51 18.22 8.23 -14.48
C VAL A 51 18.61 7.66 -13.13
N ILE A 52 19.14 6.44 -13.08
CA ILE A 52 19.59 5.78 -11.84
C ILE A 52 20.67 6.61 -11.14
N ALA A 53 21.68 7.08 -11.88
CA ALA A 53 22.76 7.90 -11.31
C ALA A 53 22.24 9.23 -10.75
N LEU A 54 21.31 9.89 -11.45
CA LEU A 54 20.72 11.14 -11.02
C LEU A 54 19.84 10.96 -9.78
N GLU A 55 19.00 9.93 -9.75
CA GLU A 55 18.17 9.61 -8.59
C GLU A 55 19.05 9.30 -7.37
N HIS A 56 20.07 8.48 -7.54
CA HIS A 56 21.02 8.18 -6.47
C HIS A 56 21.73 9.43 -5.93
N ALA A 57 22.02 10.39 -6.79
CA ALA A 57 22.69 11.63 -6.37
C ALA A 57 21.76 12.65 -5.69
N THR A 58 20.43 12.57 -5.89
CA THR A 58 19.49 13.64 -5.52
C THR A 58 18.37 13.21 -4.59
N SER A 59 18.14 11.90 -4.41
CA SER A 59 17.07 11.36 -3.59
C SER A 59 17.59 10.68 -2.32
N ALA A 60 16.71 10.49 -1.34
CA ALA A 60 17.02 9.68 -0.16
C ALA A 60 17.15 8.20 -0.54
N HIS A 61 18.14 7.51 0.03
CA HIS A 61 18.37 6.08 -0.22
C HIS A 61 17.52 5.19 0.70
N ASN A 62 16.21 5.42 0.74
CA ASN A 62 15.26 4.70 1.60
C ASN A 62 14.69 3.44 0.95
N TYR A 63 15.00 3.17 -0.29
CA TYR A 63 14.70 1.94 -1.03
C TYR A 63 15.97 1.35 -1.65
N ALA A 64 15.96 0.02 -1.84
CA ALA A 64 16.91 -0.70 -2.69
C ALA A 64 16.16 -1.20 -3.94
N PRO A 65 16.00 -0.38 -4.98
CA PRO A 65 15.29 -0.78 -6.19
C PRO A 65 16.08 -1.80 -7.01
N LEU A 66 15.37 -2.67 -7.76
CA LEU A 66 16.00 -3.38 -8.86
C LEU A 66 16.50 -2.37 -9.90
N PRO A 67 17.68 -2.61 -10.54
CA PRO A 67 18.25 -1.66 -11.50
C PRO A 67 17.48 -1.68 -12.84
N VAL A 68 16.26 -1.14 -12.83
CA VAL A 68 15.39 -0.95 -14.00
C VAL A 68 14.66 0.39 -13.87
N VAL A 69 14.60 1.14 -14.95
CA VAL A 69 13.81 2.39 -15.04
C VAL A 69 12.52 2.09 -15.79
N LEU A 70 11.38 2.51 -15.25
CA LEU A 70 10.10 2.35 -15.92
C LEU A 70 9.70 3.68 -16.56
N ASP A 71 9.48 3.68 -17.88
CA ASP A 71 9.09 4.86 -18.65
C ASP A 71 7.58 4.91 -18.90
N HIS A 72 6.99 3.80 -19.35
CA HIS A 72 5.55 3.70 -19.60
C HIS A 72 5.01 2.31 -19.27
N GLY A 73 3.68 2.20 -19.19
CA GLY A 73 3.00 0.95 -18.87
C GLY A 73 1.60 0.86 -19.47
N GLN A 74 1.17 -0.37 -19.77
CA GLN A 74 -0.18 -0.67 -20.24
C GLN A 74 -0.62 -2.06 -19.78
N GLY A 75 -1.73 -2.15 -19.08
CA GLY A 75 -2.22 -3.43 -18.56
C GLY A 75 -1.22 -4.07 -17.61
N ALA A 76 -0.74 -5.26 -17.90
CA ALA A 76 0.27 -5.96 -17.10
C ALA A 76 1.71 -5.76 -17.61
N LEU A 77 1.93 -4.94 -18.62
CA LEU A 77 3.22 -4.70 -19.23
C LEU A 77 3.76 -3.32 -18.89
N VAL A 78 5.08 -3.25 -18.75
CA VAL A 78 5.83 -2.00 -18.56
C VAL A 78 7.08 -2.01 -19.44
N TRP A 79 7.57 -0.83 -19.80
CA TRP A 79 8.74 -0.66 -20.65
C TRP A 79 9.73 0.31 -20.02
N ASP A 80 11.01 0.08 -20.26
CA ASP A 80 12.08 1.00 -19.92
C ASP A 80 12.30 2.06 -21.03
N PRO A 81 13.13 3.10 -20.79
CA PRO A 81 13.46 4.11 -21.81
C PRO A 81 14.11 3.55 -23.08
N GLU A 82 14.76 2.41 -23.01
CA GLU A 82 15.41 1.70 -24.12
C GLU A 82 14.42 0.89 -24.95
N GLY A 83 13.16 0.75 -24.47
CA GLY A 83 12.08 0.03 -25.14
C GLY A 83 12.03 -1.46 -24.81
N ASN A 84 12.75 -1.93 -23.81
CA ASN A 84 12.63 -3.30 -23.34
C ASN A 84 11.31 -3.49 -22.60
N GLU A 85 10.62 -4.59 -22.92
CA GLU A 85 9.31 -4.94 -22.35
C GLU A 85 9.44 -5.91 -21.20
N TYR A 86 8.66 -5.65 -20.13
CA TYR A 86 8.60 -6.51 -18.96
C TYR A 86 7.15 -6.82 -18.56
N ILE A 87 6.91 -8.05 -18.09
CA ILE A 87 5.68 -8.37 -17.34
C ILE A 87 5.87 -7.90 -15.90
N ASP A 88 5.00 -7.01 -15.44
CA ASP A 88 5.01 -6.53 -14.05
C ASP A 88 4.37 -7.58 -13.14
N CYS A 89 5.17 -8.23 -12.29
CA CYS A 89 4.69 -9.16 -11.28
C CYS A 89 4.74 -8.55 -9.85
N LEU A 90 4.86 -7.22 -9.72
CA LEU A 90 4.80 -6.51 -8.44
C LEU A 90 3.54 -5.62 -8.30
N SER A 91 3.07 -5.03 -9.41
CA SER A 91 1.88 -4.13 -9.46
C SER A 91 1.92 -3.01 -8.44
N ALA A 92 3.12 -2.41 -8.23
CA ALA A 92 3.32 -1.39 -7.17
C ALA A 92 2.72 -1.85 -5.82
N TYR A 93 2.98 -3.08 -5.42
CA TYR A 93 2.46 -3.70 -4.19
C TYR A 93 0.92 -3.80 -4.16
N SER A 94 0.32 -4.23 -5.25
CA SER A 94 -1.15 -4.32 -5.45
C SER A 94 -1.86 -2.97 -5.56
N ALA A 95 -1.19 -1.91 -5.99
CA ALA A 95 -1.83 -0.63 -6.27
C ALA A 95 -2.41 -0.55 -7.70
N VAL A 96 -1.90 -1.36 -8.62
CA VAL A 96 -2.27 -1.35 -10.05
C VAL A 96 -3.08 -2.59 -10.42
N ASN A 97 -4.08 -2.92 -9.61
CA ASN A 97 -4.93 -4.10 -9.84
C ASN A 97 -5.62 -4.05 -11.22
N GLN A 98 -6.12 -2.89 -11.60
CA GLN A 98 -6.81 -2.66 -12.86
C GLN A 98 -5.87 -2.52 -14.07
N GLY A 99 -4.56 -2.67 -13.86
CA GLY A 99 -3.54 -2.51 -14.88
C GLY A 99 -3.01 -1.08 -15.00
N HIS A 100 -1.81 -0.98 -15.57
CA HIS A 100 -1.19 0.31 -15.85
C HIS A 100 -2.02 1.11 -16.85
N CYS A 101 -2.25 2.38 -16.55
CA CYS A 101 -2.92 3.35 -17.42
C CYS A 101 -4.27 2.87 -17.98
N HIS A 102 -5.11 2.25 -17.13
CA HIS A 102 -6.42 1.74 -17.57
C HIS A 102 -7.24 2.85 -18.24
N PRO A 103 -7.73 2.68 -19.49
CA PRO A 103 -8.26 3.78 -20.30
C PRO A 103 -9.48 4.46 -19.69
N ARG A 104 -10.38 3.70 -19.02
CA ARG A 104 -11.56 4.26 -18.35
C ARG A 104 -11.14 5.13 -17.15
N ILE A 105 -10.16 4.67 -16.35
CA ILE A 105 -9.69 5.39 -15.16
C ILE A 105 -8.93 6.65 -15.57
N ILE A 106 -8.07 6.57 -16.59
CA ILE A 106 -7.38 7.74 -17.16
C ILE A 106 -8.39 8.76 -17.73
N LYS A 107 -9.45 8.30 -18.38
CA LYS A 107 -10.52 9.16 -18.85
C LYS A 107 -11.23 9.88 -17.70
N ALA A 108 -11.60 9.16 -16.63
CA ALA A 108 -12.23 9.76 -15.45
C ALA A 108 -11.32 10.82 -14.78
N LEU A 109 -10.01 10.52 -14.67
CA LEU A 109 -9.00 11.46 -14.20
C LEU A 109 -8.95 12.73 -15.03
N THR A 110 -8.76 12.60 -16.34
CA THR A 110 -8.57 13.73 -17.25
C THR A 110 -9.84 14.60 -17.37
N GLU A 111 -11.01 14.00 -17.45
CA GLU A 111 -12.28 14.74 -17.49
C GLU A 111 -12.54 15.50 -16.19
N GLN A 112 -12.25 14.90 -15.03
CA GLN A 112 -12.45 15.58 -13.75
C GLN A 112 -11.40 16.66 -13.50
N ALA A 113 -10.16 16.45 -13.93
CA ALA A 113 -9.07 17.42 -13.78
C ALA A 113 -9.36 18.75 -14.48
N THR A 114 -10.12 18.74 -15.57
CA THR A 114 -10.54 19.97 -16.28
C THR A 114 -11.72 20.70 -15.64
N LYS A 115 -12.37 20.12 -14.62
CA LYS A 115 -13.57 20.68 -13.96
C LYS A 115 -13.26 21.26 -12.59
N LEU A 116 -12.80 20.39 -11.69
CA LEU A 116 -12.49 20.75 -10.31
C LEU A 116 -11.60 19.64 -9.71
N THR A 117 -10.41 20.01 -9.25
CA THR A 117 -9.45 19.04 -8.67
C THR A 117 -9.56 18.94 -7.15
N LEU A 118 -9.75 20.08 -6.46
CA LEU A 118 -9.78 20.16 -5.00
C LEU A 118 -10.80 21.20 -4.54
N SER A 119 -11.61 20.85 -3.52
CA SER A 119 -12.52 21.77 -2.84
C SER A 119 -12.32 21.80 -1.32
N SER A 120 -11.46 20.91 -0.78
CA SER A 120 -11.44 20.47 0.62
C SER A 120 -12.83 19.98 1.12
N ARG A 121 -12.92 19.58 2.41
CA ARG A 121 -14.21 19.22 3.03
C ARG A 121 -14.91 20.41 3.71
N ALA A 122 -14.38 21.63 3.53
CA ALA A 122 -15.08 22.86 3.91
C ALA A 122 -16.32 23.11 3.05
N PHE A 123 -16.34 22.56 1.84
CA PHE A 123 -17.48 22.61 0.92
C PHE A 123 -17.84 21.21 0.43
N TYR A 124 -19.11 21.03 0.06
CA TYR A 124 -19.52 19.82 -0.65
C TYR A 124 -19.02 19.86 -2.10
N ASN A 125 -18.76 18.67 -2.68
CA ASN A 125 -18.49 18.53 -4.09
C ASN A 125 -19.36 17.43 -4.70
N SER A 126 -19.67 17.55 -5.99
CA SER A 126 -20.61 16.68 -6.68
C SER A 126 -20.12 15.25 -6.93
N ARG A 127 -18.84 14.94 -6.61
CA ARG A 127 -18.24 13.62 -6.86
C ARG A 127 -18.16 12.76 -5.61
N TYR A 128 -17.97 13.38 -4.44
CA TYR A 128 -17.74 12.63 -3.22
C TYR A 128 -18.98 11.86 -2.73
N ALA A 129 -20.16 12.49 -2.70
CA ALA A 129 -21.36 11.81 -2.21
C ALA A 129 -21.73 10.58 -3.05
N PRO A 130 -21.73 10.60 -4.40
CA PRO A 130 -21.95 9.40 -5.21
C PRO A 130 -20.88 8.31 -5.00
N PHE A 131 -19.61 8.71 -4.81
CA PHE A 131 -18.56 7.75 -4.46
C PHE A 131 -18.79 7.11 -3.09
N ALA A 132 -19.14 7.91 -2.09
CA ALA A 132 -19.43 7.42 -0.74
C ALA A 132 -20.59 6.42 -0.74
N GLU A 133 -21.70 6.74 -1.42
CA GLU A 133 -22.84 5.84 -1.59
C GLU A 133 -22.44 4.54 -2.28
N LYS A 134 -21.68 4.63 -3.39
CA LYS A 134 -21.20 3.46 -4.13
C LYS A 134 -20.39 2.51 -3.26
N ILE A 135 -19.34 3.02 -2.60
CA ILE A 135 -18.42 2.16 -1.83
C ILE A 135 -19.07 1.57 -0.59
N THR A 136 -19.93 2.33 0.10
CA THR A 136 -20.65 1.83 1.28
C THR A 136 -21.67 0.78 0.89
N THR A 137 -22.44 0.99 -0.18
CA THR A 137 -23.39 -0.01 -0.71
C THR A 137 -22.68 -1.28 -1.16
N LEU A 138 -21.57 -1.14 -1.91
CA LEU A 138 -20.82 -2.27 -2.45
C LEU A 138 -20.23 -3.16 -1.35
N LEU A 139 -19.75 -2.57 -0.27
CA LEU A 139 -19.04 -3.28 0.80
C LEU A 139 -19.89 -3.53 2.05
N GLY A 140 -21.13 -3.05 2.06
CA GLY A 140 -22.10 -3.32 3.12
C GLY A 140 -21.80 -2.59 4.44
N TYR A 141 -21.32 -1.34 4.39
CA TYR A 141 -21.11 -0.46 5.54
C TYR A 141 -21.99 0.79 5.46
N ASP A 142 -22.28 1.40 6.60
CA ASP A 142 -23.11 2.61 6.64
C ASP A 142 -22.36 3.86 6.16
N MET A 143 -21.07 3.99 6.49
CA MET A 143 -20.33 5.24 6.31
C MET A 143 -18.88 5.02 5.85
N VAL A 144 -18.36 6.01 5.14
CA VAL A 144 -16.96 6.09 4.70
C VAL A 144 -16.32 7.40 5.12
N LEU A 145 -15.09 7.34 5.63
CA LEU A 145 -14.21 8.48 5.86
C LEU A 145 -13.04 8.40 4.86
N PRO A 146 -12.96 9.35 3.90
CA PRO A 146 -11.93 9.31 2.86
C PRO A 146 -10.63 9.93 3.34
N MET A 147 -9.51 9.30 2.99
CA MET A 147 -8.16 9.80 3.19
C MET A 147 -7.37 9.68 1.87
N ASN A 148 -6.04 9.79 1.91
CA ASN A 148 -5.23 9.77 0.68
C ASN A 148 -4.30 8.55 0.63
N THR A 149 -3.59 8.27 1.72
CA THR A 149 -2.63 7.16 1.79
C THR A 149 -3.14 6.05 2.71
N GLY A 150 -2.61 4.83 2.52
CA GLY A 150 -2.94 3.71 3.43
C GLY A 150 -2.57 4.03 4.88
N ALA A 151 -1.43 4.67 5.11
CA ALA A 151 -1.01 5.08 6.44
C ALA A 151 -2.03 6.04 7.10
N GLU A 152 -2.56 7.02 6.34
CA GLU A 152 -3.61 7.90 6.86
C GLU A 152 -4.90 7.13 7.18
N ALA A 153 -5.28 6.14 6.38
CA ALA A 153 -6.44 5.30 6.66
C ALA A 153 -6.26 4.49 7.95
N VAL A 154 -5.09 3.89 8.15
CA VAL A 154 -4.77 3.15 9.39
C VAL A 154 -4.77 4.10 10.59
N GLU A 155 -4.06 5.23 10.54
CA GLU A 155 -4.06 6.22 11.62
C GLU A 155 -5.47 6.71 11.96
N THR A 156 -6.33 6.88 10.94
CA THR A 156 -7.74 7.22 11.11
C THR A 156 -8.50 6.12 11.84
N ALA A 157 -8.32 4.85 11.44
CA ALA A 157 -8.96 3.70 12.09
C ALA A 157 -8.54 3.56 13.57
N LEU A 158 -7.24 3.76 13.87
CA LEU A 158 -6.72 3.73 15.23
C LEU A 158 -7.35 4.85 16.11
N LYS A 159 -7.42 6.08 15.58
CA LYS A 159 -8.04 7.22 16.27
C LYS A 159 -9.53 6.98 16.50
N LEU A 160 -10.23 6.46 15.47
CA LEU A 160 -11.65 6.14 15.56
C LEU A 160 -11.92 5.08 16.64
N ALA A 161 -11.14 3.99 16.63
CA ALA A 161 -11.26 2.91 17.60
C ALA A 161 -11.00 3.38 19.03
N ARG A 162 -9.95 4.18 19.26
CA ARG A 162 -9.69 4.78 20.59
C ARG A 162 -10.86 5.65 21.05
N LYS A 163 -11.37 6.51 20.18
CA LYS A 163 -12.49 7.39 20.52
C LYS A 163 -13.76 6.59 20.83
N TRP A 164 -14.06 5.55 20.05
CA TRP A 164 -15.14 4.61 20.31
C TRP A 164 -14.96 3.94 21.69
N ALA A 165 -13.76 3.50 22.02
CA ALA A 165 -13.47 2.86 23.30
C ALA A 165 -13.76 3.80 24.49
N TYR A 166 -13.39 5.06 24.39
CA TYR A 166 -13.70 6.05 25.44
C TYR A 166 -15.20 6.37 25.53
N MET A 167 -15.85 6.54 24.37
CA MET A 167 -17.25 6.98 24.35
C MET A 167 -18.26 5.85 24.59
N LYS A 168 -18.02 4.67 24.02
CA LYS A 168 -18.97 3.55 24.00
C LYS A 168 -18.60 2.45 24.98
N LYS A 169 -17.37 1.96 24.91
CA LYS A 169 -16.88 0.90 25.81
C LYS A 169 -16.57 1.40 27.21
N ARG A 170 -16.39 2.72 27.40
CA ARG A 170 -16.09 3.38 28.68
C ARG A 170 -14.72 3.01 29.25
N VAL A 171 -13.76 2.75 28.40
CA VAL A 171 -12.35 2.67 28.81
C VAL A 171 -11.92 4.00 29.42
N PRO A 172 -11.18 4.03 30.54
CA PRO A 172 -10.65 5.25 31.10
C PRO A 172 -9.78 6.02 30.12
N GLU A 173 -9.83 7.34 30.13
CA GLU A 173 -9.04 8.18 29.22
C GLU A 173 -7.54 7.87 29.33
N GLY A 174 -6.85 7.78 28.19
CA GLY A 174 -5.44 7.41 28.11
C GLY A 174 -5.16 5.90 28.18
N MET A 175 -6.17 5.05 28.49
CA MET A 175 -5.97 3.62 28.70
C MET A 175 -6.29 2.76 27.47
N ALA A 176 -6.93 3.32 26.43
CA ALA A 176 -7.36 2.55 25.27
C ALA A 176 -6.16 1.95 24.52
N ARG A 177 -6.15 0.64 24.41
CA ARG A 177 -5.12 -0.18 23.78
C ARG A 177 -5.54 -0.61 22.36
N ILE A 178 -4.58 -0.73 21.45
CA ILE A 178 -4.75 -1.38 20.14
C ILE A 178 -3.84 -2.61 20.11
N LEU A 179 -4.42 -3.77 19.88
CA LEU A 179 -3.67 -5.01 19.67
C LEU A 179 -3.46 -5.26 18.18
N THR A 180 -2.30 -5.81 17.84
CA THR A 180 -1.94 -6.27 16.49
C THR A 180 -1.24 -7.63 16.58
N VAL A 181 -0.80 -8.17 15.44
CA VAL A 181 0.01 -9.38 15.38
C VAL A 181 1.46 -9.07 15.03
N GLU A 182 2.37 -10.02 15.26
CA GLU A 182 3.75 -9.91 14.77
C GLU A 182 3.83 -9.86 13.24
N ASN A 183 4.95 -9.36 12.71
CA ASN A 183 5.25 -9.26 11.28
C ASN A 183 4.21 -8.47 10.48
N ASN A 184 3.44 -7.59 11.14
CA ASN A 184 2.47 -6.73 10.50
C ASN A 184 3.13 -5.62 9.69
N PHE A 185 2.39 -5.13 8.67
CA PHE A 185 2.76 -3.92 7.96
C PHE A 185 1.52 -3.05 7.69
N HIS A 186 1.45 -1.90 8.37
CA HIS A 186 0.33 -0.97 8.25
C HIS A 186 0.76 0.43 7.76
N GLY A 187 2.04 0.64 7.46
CA GLY A 187 2.63 1.90 7.04
C GLY A 187 3.88 2.28 7.84
N ARG A 188 4.33 3.53 7.69
CA ARG A 188 5.63 3.97 8.26
C ARG A 188 5.56 5.29 9.03
N THR A 189 4.38 5.71 9.51
CA THR A 189 4.28 6.83 10.46
C THR A 189 4.77 6.41 11.85
N ILE A 190 5.12 7.38 12.70
CA ILE A 190 5.55 7.10 14.08
C ILE A 190 4.50 6.26 14.83
N GLY A 191 3.21 6.59 14.69
CA GLY A 191 2.14 5.81 15.31
C GLY A 191 2.10 4.37 14.80
N ILE A 192 2.23 4.17 13.51
CA ILE A 192 2.16 2.84 12.89
C ILE A 192 3.39 2.00 13.21
N VAL A 193 4.61 2.55 13.09
CA VAL A 193 5.82 1.78 13.40
C VAL A 193 5.93 1.41 14.88
N SER A 194 5.17 2.07 15.74
CA SER A 194 5.02 1.64 17.14
C SER A 194 4.41 0.25 17.27
N MET A 195 3.61 -0.19 16.30
CA MET A 195 3.01 -1.52 16.24
C MET A 195 3.87 -2.58 15.52
N SER A 196 4.92 -2.16 14.81
CA SER A 196 5.75 -3.07 14.02
C SER A 196 6.66 -3.93 14.91
N THR A 197 6.92 -5.17 14.48
CA THR A 197 7.97 -6.02 15.03
C THR A 197 9.23 -6.05 14.15
N ASP A 198 9.20 -5.39 12.99
CA ASP A 198 10.34 -5.33 12.07
C ASP A 198 11.42 -4.38 12.60
N PRO A 199 12.63 -4.88 12.93
CA PRO A 199 13.72 -4.03 13.43
C PRO A 199 14.10 -2.91 12.46
N SER A 200 14.02 -3.14 11.13
CA SER A 200 14.38 -2.15 10.12
C SER A 200 13.47 -0.92 10.15
N SER A 201 12.23 -1.10 10.60
CA SER A 201 11.24 -0.04 10.76
C SER A 201 11.32 0.68 12.10
N ARG A 202 12.04 0.14 13.07
CA ARG A 202 12.03 0.62 14.47
C ARG A 202 13.34 1.21 14.94
N VAL A 203 14.48 0.60 14.58
CA VAL A 203 15.80 1.02 15.09
C VAL A 203 16.08 2.48 14.74
N GLY A 204 16.31 3.32 15.76
CA GLY A 204 16.59 4.76 15.60
C GLY A 204 15.37 5.66 15.46
N PHE A 205 14.13 5.14 15.49
CA PHE A 205 12.90 5.93 15.30
C PHE A 205 12.04 6.11 16.56
N GLY A 206 12.48 5.58 17.73
CA GLY A 206 11.78 5.81 18.99
C GLY A 206 11.87 7.28 19.49
N PRO A 207 11.10 7.68 20.54
CA PRO A 207 10.24 6.82 21.34
C PRO A 207 8.95 6.41 20.61
N PHE A 208 8.43 5.25 20.95
CA PHE A 208 7.21 4.70 20.36
C PHE A 208 5.97 5.02 21.20
N LEU A 209 4.79 4.91 20.59
CA LEU A 209 3.51 5.03 21.29
C LEU A 209 3.31 3.81 22.19
N GLU A 210 2.90 4.06 23.41
CA GLU A 210 2.47 3.04 24.36
C GLU A 210 1.09 2.49 24.00
N ARG A 211 0.78 1.28 24.49
CA ARG A 211 -0.53 0.61 24.35
C ARG A 211 -0.95 0.36 22.90
N VAL A 212 0.01 0.21 22.01
CA VAL A 212 -0.23 -0.19 20.62
C VAL A 212 0.77 -1.28 20.21
N GLY A 213 0.30 -2.34 19.58
CA GLY A 213 1.16 -3.38 19.03
C GLY A 213 0.81 -4.80 19.46
N PRO A 214 1.65 -5.76 19.06
CA PRO A 214 1.43 -7.17 19.32
C PRO A 214 1.88 -7.61 20.75
N VAL A 215 2.59 -6.75 21.47
CA VAL A 215 3.15 -7.03 22.79
C VAL A 215 2.30 -6.39 23.86
N LEU A 216 2.02 -7.11 24.96
CA LEU A 216 1.14 -6.62 26.02
C LEU A 216 1.82 -5.64 26.97
N ASP A 217 3.12 -5.77 27.15
CA ASP A 217 3.87 -4.94 28.09
C ASP A 217 4.21 -3.57 27.50
N ASP A 218 4.39 -2.61 28.41
CA ASP A 218 4.78 -1.25 28.07
C ASP A 218 6.15 -1.24 27.41
N VAL A 219 6.19 -0.88 26.12
CA VAL A 219 7.41 -0.85 25.29
C VAL A 219 8.40 0.22 25.73
N SER A 220 8.12 0.92 26.83
CA SER A 220 8.95 2.01 27.36
C SER A 220 10.26 1.56 28.01
N SER A 221 10.46 0.24 28.22
CA SER A 221 11.71 -0.29 28.76
C SER A 221 12.47 -1.09 27.69
N PRO A 222 13.60 -0.57 27.17
CA PRO A 222 14.52 -1.37 26.36
C PRO A 222 15.10 -2.58 27.09
N GLU A 223 14.97 -2.59 28.42
CA GLU A 223 15.61 -3.58 29.31
C GLU A 223 14.70 -4.77 29.64
N ASN A 224 13.40 -4.71 29.28
CA ASN A 224 12.47 -5.82 29.53
C ASN A 224 11.62 -6.14 28.28
N PRO A 225 12.18 -6.84 27.29
CA PRO A 225 11.48 -7.17 26.05
C PRO A 225 10.57 -8.40 26.16
N ILE A 226 10.38 -8.98 27.36
CA ILE A 226 9.61 -10.21 27.51
C ILE A 226 8.24 -9.90 28.10
N PRO A 227 7.16 -10.12 27.32
CA PRO A 227 5.79 -10.08 27.84
C PRO A 227 5.61 -11.07 28.99
N ALA A 228 4.70 -10.79 29.89
CA ALA A 228 4.34 -11.69 31.00
C ALA A 228 3.97 -13.11 30.53
N HIS A 229 3.71 -13.29 29.22
CA HIS A 229 3.32 -14.56 28.58
C HIS A 229 4.19 -14.98 27.39
N GLY A 230 5.40 -14.48 27.27
CA GLY A 230 6.41 -15.13 26.42
C GLY A 230 6.53 -14.68 24.97
N GLY A 231 5.91 -13.58 24.51
CA GLY A 231 6.15 -13.09 23.14
C GLY A 231 5.03 -12.23 22.55
N PRO A 232 5.19 -11.74 21.33
CA PRO A 232 4.15 -11.01 20.61
C PRO A 232 2.99 -11.96 20.23
N ILE A 233 1.81 -11.39 19.99
CA ILE A 233 0.67 -12.14 19.44
C ILE A 233 1.07 -12.63 18.05
N ARG A 234 1.18 -13.95 17.87
CA ARG A 234 1.59 -14.57 16.62
C ARG A 234 0.45 -14.55 15.61
N TYR A 235 0.79 -14.28 14.35
CA TYR A 235 -0.19 -14.30 13.27
C TYR A 235 -0.70 -15.72 13.00
N GLY A 236 -2.01 -15.90 12.94
CA GLY A 236 -2.65 -17.20 12.70
C GLY A 236 -2.77 -18.10 13.95
N VAL A 237 -2.32 -17.65 15.13
CA VAL A 237 -2.40 -18.40 16.40
C VAL A 237 -3.47 -17.73 17.29
N ILE A 238 -4.66 -18.32 17.30
CA ILE A 238 -5.82 -17.72 17.96
C ILE A 238 -5.70 -17.70 19.49
N GLU A 239 -4.99 -18.67 20.05
CA GLU A 239 -4.77 -18.80 21.48
C GLU A 239 -4.00 -17.60 22.05
N ASP A 240 -3.09 -17.01 21.27
CA ASP A 240 -2.34 -15.83 21.70
C ASP A 240 -3.27 -14.61 21.85
N LEU A 241 -4.21 -14.44 20.90
CA LEU A 241 -5.22 -13.36 20.97
C LEU A 241 -6.20 -13.62 22.12
N GLU A 242 -6.68 -14.87 22.30
CA GLU A 242 -7.59 -15.19 23.40
C GLU A 242 -6.95 -14.85 24.75
N HIS A 243 -5.69 -15.23 24.93
CA HIS A 243 -4.92 -14.94 26.14
C HIS A 243 -4.77 -13.43 26.36
N ALA A 244 -4.36 -12.70 25.34
CA ALA A 244 -4.23 -11.24 25.39
C ALA A 244 -5.56 -10.56 25.79
N LEU A 245 -6.67 -11.00 25.18
CA LEU A 245 -7.99 -10.43 25.49
C LEU A 245 -8.52 -10.82 26.88
N GLN A 246 -8.13 -11.96 27.43
CA GLN A 246 -8.42 -12.30 28.82
C GLN A 246 -7.74 -11.33 29.79
N GLU A 247 -6.53 -10.90 29.51
CA GLU A 247 -5.76 -10.01 30.37
C GLU A 247 -6.15 -8.53 30.19
N VAL A 248 -6.08 -8.02 28.96
CA VAL A 248 -6.21 -6.59 28.66
C VAL A 248 -7.45 -6.25 27.81
N GLY A 249 -8.33 -7.22 27.56
CA GLY A 249 -9.51 -7.01 26.73
C GLY A 249 -10.42 -5.89 27.25
N HIS A 250 -10.49 -5.67 28.57
CA HIS A 250 -11.30 -4.61 29.19
C HIS A 250 -10.84 -3.19 28.80
N GLU A 251 -9.56 -2.99 28.49
CA GLU A 251 -9.00 -1.70 28.01
C GLU A 251 -8.68 -1.71 26.51
N THR A 252 -8.83 -2.85 25.82
CA THR A 252 -8.55 -2.94 24.38
C THR A 252 -9.68 -2.30 23.56
N ALA A 253 -9.32 -1.31 22.75
CA ALA A 253 -10.24 -0.64 21.83
C ALA A 253 -10.48 -1.48 20.58
N ALA A 254 -9.39 -2.03 19.99
CA ALA A 254 -9.46 -2.77 18.77
C ALA A 254 -8.32 -3.80 18.65
N PHE A 255 -8.58 -4.84 17.84
CA PHE A 255 -7.58 -5.71 17.26
C PHE A 255 -7.50 -5.43 15.76
N LEU A 256 -6.30 -5.06 15.27
CA LEU A 256 -6.01 -4.74 13.88
C LEU A 256 -5.16 -5.84 13.24
N VAL A 257 -5.59 -6.34 12.09
CA VAL A 257 -4.90 -7.42 11.37
C VAL A 257 -5.05 -7.28 9.86
N GLU A 258 -4.02 -7.69 9.10
CA GLU A 258 -4.13 -7.95 7.66
C GLU A 258 -4.79 -9.31 7.45
N PRO A 259 -5.84 -9.46 6.62
CA PRO A 259 -6.44 -10.77 6.32
C PRO A 259 -5.46 -11.78 5.72
N ILE A 260 -4.48 -11.29 4.98
CA ILE A 260 -3.29 -11.99 4.50
C ILE A 260 -2.13 -11.01 4.69
N GLN A 261 -1.11 -11.39 5.43
CA GLN A 261 0.05 -10.52 5.61
C GLN A 261 0.82 -10.38 4.29
N GLY A 262 0.90 -9.14 3.81
CA GLY A 262 1.53 -8.83 2.52
C GLY A 262 3.05 -8.73 2.59
N GLU A 263 3.55 -7.79 3.37
CA GLU A 263 5.00 -7.51 3.48
C GLU A 263 5.76 -8.65 4.17
N ALA A 264 5.13 -9.38 5.09
CA ALA A 264 5.70 -10.59 5.70
C ALA A 264 5.94 -11.74 4.70
N GLY A 265 5.57 -11.55 3.44
CA GLY A 265 5.82 -12.54 2.37
C GLY A 265 4.59 -13.36 1.98
N ILE A 266 3.44 -12.76 1.92
CA ILE A 266 2.15 -13.36 1.53
C ILE A 266 1.80 -14.54 2.45
N VAL A 267 1.71 -14.27 3.74
CA VAL A 267 1.36 -15.28 4.74
C VAL A 267 -0.16 -15.37 4.83
N VAL A 268 -0.70 -16.51 4.42
CA VAL A 268 -2.14 -16.82 4.49
C VAL A 268 -2.40 -17.52 5.82
N PRO A 269 -3.33 -17.01 6.65
CA PRO A 269 -3.61 -17.63 7.95
C PRO A 269 -4.32 -18.98 7.80
N PRO A 270 -4.33 -19.84 8.83
CA PRO A 270 -5.17 -21.03 8.84
C PRO A 270 -6.65 -20.69 8.61
N HIS A 271 -7.36 -21.58 7.90
CA HIS A 271 -8.79 -21.41 7.66
C HIS A 271 -9.57 -21.32 8.98
N GLY A 272 -10.48 -20.37 9.09
CA GLY A 272 -11.28 -20.11 10.29
C GLY A 272 -10.61 -19.17 11.30
N TYR A 273 -9.40 -18.70 11.03
CA TYR A 273 -8.70 -17.77 11.92
C TYR A 273 -9.45 -16.44 12.09
N LEU A 274 -9.85 -15.81 10.99
CA LEU A 274 -10.55 -14.52 11.05
C LEU A 274 -11.95 -14.65 11.67
N ALA A 275 -12.64 -15.77 11.46
CA ALA A 275 -13.91 -16.03 12.11
C ALA A 275 -13.75 -16.15 13.64
N GLN A 276 -12.71 -16.84 14.11
CA GLN A 276 -12.40 -16.93 15.53
C GLN A 276 -11.97 -15.59 16.12
N VAL A 277 -11.18 -14.79 15.37
CA VAL A 277 -10.85 -13.41 15.76
C VAL A 277 -12.11 -12.59 15.96
N GLN A 278 -13.06 -12.64 15.01
CA GLN A 278 -14.34 -11.91 15.12
C GLN A 278 -15.12 -12.31 16.38
N GLU A 279 -15.23 -13.60 16.68
CA GLU A 279 -15.93 -14.11 17.86
C GLU A 279 -15.24 -13.66 19.17
N LEU A 280 -13.92 -13.71 19.24
CA LEU A 280 -13.16 -13.25 20.41
C LEU A 280 -13.32 -11.73 20.60
N CYS A 281 -13.19 -10.94 19.54
CA CYS A 281 -13.39 -9.50 19.58
C CYS A 281 -14.79 -9.15 20.08
N LYS A 282 -15.82 -9.80 19.55
CA LYS A 282 -17.20 -9.65 19.98
C LYS A 282 -17.41 -10.01 21.46
N LYS A 283 -16.85 -11.17 21.91
CA LYS A 283 -16.92 -11.64 23.31
C LYS A 283 -16.35 -10.62 24.29
N HIS A 284 -15.27 -9.93 23.91
CA HIS A 284 -14.57 -8.95 24.77
C HIS A 284 -14.97 -7.49 24.48
N ASN A 285 -15.98 -7.26 23.63
CA ASN A 285 -16.40 -5.90 23.21
C ASN A 285 -15.19 -5.09 22.70
N VAL A 286 -14.46 -5.65 21.73
CA VAL A 286 -13.29 -5.09 21.07
C VAL A 286 -13.61 -4.93 19.58
N LEU A 287 -13.26 -3.82 18.96
CA LEU A 287 -13.48 -3.63 17.53
C LEU A 287 -12.51 -4.53 16.73
N PHE A 288 -13.05 -5.22 15.75
CA PHE A 288 -12.27 -5.99 14.79
C PHE A 288 -11.98 -5.11 13.57
N ILE A 289 -10.71 -4.82 13.31
CA ILE A 289 -10.26 -4.00 12.16
C ILE A 289 -9.50 -4.88 11.18
N CYS A 290 -9.95 -4.96 9.93
CA CYS A 290 -9.18 -5.55 8.84
C CYS A 290 -8.50 -4.47 7.99
N ASP A 291 -7.18 -4.61 7.86
CA ASP A 291 -6.40 -3.83 6.90
C ASP A 291 -6.44 -4.52 5.53
N GLU A 292 -7.34 -4.04 4.68
CA GLU A 292 -7.54 -4.54 3.32
C GLU A 292 -6.81 -3.68 2.25
N ILE A 293 -5.87 -2.84 2.68
CA ILE A 293 -5.16 -1.93 1.77
C ILE A 293 -4.43 -2.69 0.68
N GLN A 294 -3.80 -3.82 1.01
CA GLN A 294 -3.09 -4.65 0.02
C GLN A 294 -3.94 -5.81 -0.51
N THR A 295 -4.78 -6.37 0.31
CA THR A 295 -5.51 -7.62 0.05
C THR A 295 -6.86 -7.42 -0.61
N GLY A 296 -7.48 -6.25 -0.43
CA GLY A 296 -8.79 -5.92 -0.94
C GLY A 296 -8.84 -5.64 -2.44
N LEU A 297 -10.03 -5.26 -2.89
CA LEU A 297 -10.31 -4.80 -4.25
C LEU A 297 -9.86 -5.81 -5.32
N ALA A 298 -10.40 -7.02 -5.19
CA ALA A 298 -10.25 -8.16 -6.09
C ALA A 298 -8.89 -8.89 -6.04
N ARG A 299 -7.86 -8.34 -5.40
CA ARG A 299 -6.50 -8.91 -5.41
C ARG A 299 -6.47 -10.40 -5.06
N THR A 300 -7.25 -10.83 -4.08
CA THR A 300 -7.26 -12.21 -3.60
C THR A 300 -8.36 -13.08 -4.23
N GLY A 301 -9.10 -12.55 -5.21
CA GLY A 301 -10.24 -13.23 -5.84
C GLY A 301 -11.60 -12.92 -5.20
N LYS A 302 -11.64 -12.03 -4.23
CA LYS A 302 -12.84 -11.47 -3.60
C LYS A 302 -12.69 -9.96 -3.49
N MET A 303 -13.80 -9.22 -3.35
CA MET A 303 -13.75 -7.77 -3.11
C MET A 303 -13.00 -7.42 -1.84
N LEU A 304 -13.18 -8.20 -0.78
CA LEU A 304 -12.42 -8.13 0.48
C LEU A 304 -11.84 -9.52 0.77
N ALA A 305 -10.59 -9.59 1.20
CA ALA A 305 -9.95 -10.86 1.52
C ALA A 305 -10.57 -11.53 2.76
N CYS A 306 -11.04 -10.77 3.73
CA CYS A 306 -11.77 -11.32 4.89
C CYS A 306 -13.02 -12.12 4.47
N SER A 307 -13.63 -11.82 3.32
CA SER A 307 -14.78 -12.54 2.77
C SER A 307 -14.45 -13.95 2.23
N HIS A 308 -13.21 -14.40 2.30
CA HIS A 308 -12.89 -15.81 2.05
C HIS A 308 -13.39 -16.74 3.17
N GLU A 309 -13.65 -16.18 4.34
CA GLU A 309 -14.33 -16.88 5.44
C GLU A 309 -15.77 -16.39 5.55
N GLU A 310 -16.72 -17.29 5.41
CA GLU A 310 -18.15 -16.97 5.41
C GLU A 310 -18.57 -16.38 6.77
N GLY A 311 -19.35 -15.29 6.73
CA GLY A 311 -19.85 -14.62 7.93
C GLY A 311 -18.84 -13.68 8.60
N VAL A 312 -17.62 -13.61 8.13
CA VAL A 312 -16.63 -12.62 8.63
C VAL A 312 -16.95 -11.25 8.07
N ARG A 313 -17.24 -10.32 8.98
CA ARG A 313 -17.48 -8.90 8.70
C ARG A 313 -16.83 -8.05 9.78
N PRO A 314 -15.65 -7.47 9.51
CA PRO A 314 -14.96 -6.58 10.45
C PRO A 314 -15.81 -5.36 10.81
N ASP A 315 -15.62 -4.80 12.00
CA ASP A 315 -16.26 -3.56 12.45
C ASP A 315 -15.74 -2.34 11.67
N ILE A 316 -14.45 -2.38 11.30
CA ILE A 316 -13.78 -1.35 10.51
C ILE A 316 -12.95 -2.03 9.44
N ILE A 317 -12.96 -1.50 8.22
CA ILE A 317 -12.00 -1.84 7.18
C ILE A 317 -11.23 -0.61 6.71
N THR A 318 -9.95 -0.82 6.36
CA THR A 318 -9.13 0.20 5.71
C THR A 318 -8.85 -0.22 4.26
N LEU A 319 -8.99 0.73 3.33
CA LEU A 319 -8.73 0.56 1.91
C LEU A 319 -7.76 1.60 1.40
N GLY A 320 -7.00 1.25 0.38
CA GLY A 320 -6.03 2.14 -0.28
C GLY A 320 -5.55 1.52 -1.59
N LYS A 321 -4.31 1.77 -1.96
CA LYS A 321 -3.67 1.15 -3.13
C LYS A 321 -4.59 1.09 -4.35
N ALA A 322 -5.14 -0.08 -4.69
CA ALA A 322 -6.00 -0.31 -5.85
C ALA A 322 -7.31 0.48 -5.87
N LEU A 323 -7.68 1.16 -4.77
CA LEU A 323 -8.87 2.02 -4.73
C LEU A 323 -8.80 3.15 -5.78
N SER A 324 -7.61 3.53 -6.19
CA SER A 324 -7.38 4.55 -7.23
C SER A 324 -7.05 3.98 -8.61
N GLY A 325 -7.00 2.66 -8.77
CA GLY A 325 -6.51 2.04 -10.01
C GLY A 325 -5.06 2.42 -10.37
N GLY A 326 -4.26 2.84 -9.37
CA GLY A 326 -2.85 3.18 -9.55
C GLY A 326 -2.57 4.57 -10.11
N VAL A 327 -3.58 5.45 -10.29
CA VAL A 327 -3.36 6.74 -10.96
C VAL A 327 -3.38 7.96 -10.02
N TYR A 328 -3.94 7.84 -8.81
CA TYR A 328 -4.04 8.93 -7.85
C TYR A 328 -4.14 8.42 -6.41
N PRO A 329 -3.45 9.00 -5.41
CA PRO A 329 -3.54 8.52 -4.03
C PRO A 329 -4.96 8.68 -3.45
N VAL A 330 -5.62 7.56 -3.14
CA VAL A 330 -6.93 7.51 -2.48
C VAL A 330 -6.94 6.38 -1.47
N SER A 331 -7.45 6.65 -0.28
CA SER A 331 -7.73 5.65 0.74
C SER A 331 -9.04 5.96 1.47
N ALA A 332 -9.54 4.99 2.21
CA ALA A 332 -10.80 5.10 2.92
C ALA A 332 -10.83 4.21 4.16
N VAL A 333 -11.60 4.67 5.16
CA VAL A 333 -12.02 3.88 6.32
C VAL A 333 -13.52 3.71 6.25
N LEU A 334 -14.01 2.48 6.33
CA LEU A 334 -15.45 2.18 6.38
C LEU A 334 -15.82 1.57 7.74
N ALA A 335 -16.95 1.99 8.26
CA ALA A 335 -17.54 1.46 9.48
C ALA A 335 -19.04 1.78 9.52
N ASP A 336 -19.77 1.14 10.43
CA ASP A 336 -21.16 1.47 10.66
C ASP A 336 -21.30 2.79 11.47
N LYS A 337 -22.50 3.40 11.40
CA LYS A 337 -22.79 4.71 12.02
C LYS A 337 -22.42 4.79 13.50
N GLU A 338 -22.67 3.71 14.22
CA GLU A 338 -22.43 3.67 15.66
C GLU A 338 -20.94 3.90 16.00
N ILE A 339 -20.06 3.43 15.14
CA ILE A 339 -18.61 3.61 15.28
C ILE A 339 -18.18 4.93 14.62
N MET A 340 -18.54 5.14 13.36
CA MET A 340 -18.04 6.28 12.56
C MET A 340 -18.41 7.64 13.19
N LEU A 341 -19.61 7.76 13.74
CA LEU A 341 -20.09 9.01 14.36
C LEU A 341 -19.50 9.29 15.75
N CYS A 342 -18.56 8.48 16.22
CA CYS A 342 -17.75 8.86 17.39
C CYS A 342 -16.81 10.03 17.08
N ILE A 343 -16.41 10.23 15.82
CA ILE A 343 -15.64 11.41 15.39
C ILE A 343 -16.63 12.54 15.07
N ALA A 344 -16.54 13.65 15.82
CA ALA A 344 -17.34 14.84 15.62
C ALA A 344 -16.67 15.82 14.62
N PRO A 345 -17.44 16.79 14.07
CA PRO A 345 -16.88 17.82 13.19
C PRO A 345 -15.70 18.55 13.83
N GLY A 346 -14.60 18.70 13.08
CA GLY A 346 -13.38 19.38 13.51
C GLY A 346 -12.35 18.49 14.22
N GLU A 347 -12.66 17.24 14.56
CA GLU A 347 -11.76 16.38 15.32
C GLU A 347 -10.81 15.56 14.46
N HIS A 348 -11.15 15.35 13.18
CA HIS A 348 -10.32 14.61 12.23
C HIS A 348 -10.59 15.08 10.81
N GLY A 349 -9.58 15.03 9.94
CA GLY A 349 -9.73 15.40 8.54
C GLY A 349 -8.41 15.41 7.78
N SER A 350 -8.53 15.72 6.50
CA SER A 350 -7.42 15.87 5.56
C SER A 350 -7.79 16.93 4.53
N THR A 351 -6.82 17.73 4.09
CA THR A 351 -7.04 18.73 3.02
C THR A 351 -7.49 18.06 1.72
N TYR A 352 -6.91 16.93 1.37
CA TYR A 352 -7.15 16.23 0.11
C TYR A 352 -8.15 15.07 0.22
N GLY A 353 -8.41 14.53 1.41
CA GLY A 353 -9.35 13.42 1.60
C GLY A 353 -10.75 13.75 1.10
N GLY A 354 -11.28 12.96 0.16
CA GLY A 354 -12.59 13.18 -0.48
C GLY A 354 -12.62 14.29 -1.53
N ASN A 355 -11.45 14.63 -2.11
CA ASN A 355 -11.40 15.59 -3.21
C ASN A 355 -12.13 15.03 -4.46
N PRO A 356 -12.67 15.91 -5.32
CA PRO A 356 -13.48 15.46 -6.46
C PRO A 356 -12.71 14.64 -7.49
N LEU A 357 -11.40 14.88 -7.65
CA LEU A 357 -10.57 14.11 -8.56
C LEU A 357 -10.39 12.68 -8.07
N GLY A 358 -10.00 12.51 -6.81
CA GLY A 358 -9.86 11.19 -6.17
C GLY A 358 -11.17 10.41 -6.14
N ALA A 359 -12.30 11.09 -5.85
CA ALA A 359 -13.61 10.46 -5.83
C ALA A 359 -14.06 9.98 -7.24
N ALA A 360 -13.79 10.75 -8.29
CA ALA A 360 -14.08 10.34 -9.66
C ALA A 360 -13.25 9.13 -10.09
N VAL A 361 -11.95 9.14 -9.80
CA VAL A 361 -11.02 8.05 -10.10
C VAL A 361 -11.39 6.78 -9.33
N ALA A 362 -11.64 6.89 -8.03
CA ALA A 362 -11.99 5.74 -7.20
C ALA A 362 -13.34 5.11 -7.60
N SER A 363 -14.33 5.94 -7.94
CA SER A 363 -15.62 5.43 -8.48
C SER A 363 -15.41 4.59 -9.73
N GLU A 364 -14.62 5.08 -10.69
CA GLU A 364 -14.36 4.37 -11.93
C GLU A 364 -13.51 3.11 -11.71
N ALA A 365 -12.53 3.18 -10.78
CA ALA A 365 -11.71 2.03 -10.42
C ALA A 365 -12.54 0.87 -9.84
N LEU A 366 -13.58 1.18 -9.06
CA LEU A 366 -14.54 0.18 -8.56
C LEU A 366 -15.40 -0.39 -9.69
N ASP A 367 -15.88 0.46 -10.61
CA ASP A 367 -16.66 0.00 -11.76
C ASP A 367 -15.85 -0.96 -12.66
N VAL A 368 -14.60 -0.64 -12.95
CA VAL A 368 -13.69 -1.52 -13.71
C VAL A 368 -13.56 -2.89 -13.03
N ILE A 369 -13.39 -2.95 -11.70
CA ILE A 369 -13.29 -4.23 -10.98
C ILE A 369 -14.56 -5.08 -11.18
N LEU A 370 -15.73 -4.46 -11.13
CA LEU A 370 -17.01 -5.14 -11.28
C LEU A 370 -17.30 -5.54 -12.71
N ASP A 371 -17.18 -4.59 -13.66
CA ASP A 371 -17.55 -4.77 -15.06
C ASP A 371 -16.66 -5.79 -15.79
N GLU A 372 -15.37 -5.87 -15.38
CA GLU A 372 -14.39 -6.77 -15.99
C GLU A 372 -14.21 -8.07 -15.17
N ASP A 373 -15.03 -8.30 -14.15
CA ASP A 373 -14.96 -9.47 -13.25
C ASP A 373 -13.55 -9.78 -12.77
N LEU A 374 -12.84 -8.74 -12.26
CA LEU A 374 -11.46 -8.93 -11.83
C LEU A 374 -11.33 -9.85 -10.61
N CYS A 375 -12.40 -10.06 -9.83
CA CYS A 375 -12.43 -11.08 -8.78
C CYS A 375 -12.34 -12.50 -9.36
N GLY A 376 -13.19 -12.84 -10.32
CA GLY A 376 -13.18 -14.14 -10.99
C GLY A 376 -11.87 -14.37 -11.76
N GLN A 377 -11.37 -13.31 -12.41
CA GLN A 377 -10.08 -13.35 -13.11
C GLN A 377 -8.93 -13.67 -12.14
N ALA A 378 -8.84 -12.95 -11.02
CA ALA A 378 -7.78 -13.16 -10.02
C ALA A 378 -7.83 -14.57 -9.41
N ASP A 379 -9.02 -15.10 -9.13
CA ASP A 379 -9.18 -16.46 -8.59
C ASP A 379 -8.72 -17.50 -9.60
N ARG A 380 -9.20 -17.42 -10.85
CA ARG A 380 -8.87 -18.35 -11.92
C ARG A 380 -7.37 -18.35 -12.24
N MET A 381 -6.83 -17.17 -12.52
CA MET A 381 -5.42 -17.02 -12.90
C MET A 381 -4.48 -17.37 -11.75
N GLY A 382 -4.84 -16.99 -10.52
CA GLY A 382 -4.04 -17.29 -9.35
C GLY A 382 -3.98 -18.78 -9.02
N LYS A 383 -5.08 -19.52 -9.17
CA LYS A 383 -5.08 -20.99 -9.04
C LYS A 383 -4.17 -21.64 -10.05
N ARG A 384 -4.24 -21.23 -11.33
CA ARG A 384 -3.36 -21.72 -12.39
C ARG A 384 -1.90 -21.41 -12.07
N PHE A 385 -1.60 -20.15 -11.71
CA PHE A 385 -0.23 -19.70 -11.42
C PHE A 385 0.43 -20.55 -10.32
N ARG A 386 -0.25 -20.69 -9.18
CA ARG A 386 0.25 -21.50 -8.07
C ARG A 386 0.39 -22.98 -8.43
N ALA A 387 -0.59 -23.57 -9.12
CA ALA A 387 -0.54 -24.98 -9.50
C ALA A 387 0.65 -25.30 -10.40
N GLU A 388 0.92 -24.42 -11.39
CA GLU A 388 2.04 -24.62 -12.30
C GLU A 388 3.42 -24.41 -11.64
N LEU A 389 3.53 -23.44 -10.69
CA LEU A 389 4.76 -23.24 -9.91
C LEU A 389 4.95 -24.34 -8.87
N GLN A 390 3.88 -24.84 -8.25
CA GLN A 390 3.94 -25.97 -7.32
C GLN A 390 4.44 -27.23 -8.04
N ALA A 391 3.98 -27.48 -9.28
CA ALA A 391 4.48 -28.59 -10.07
C ALA A 391 6.00 -28.52 -10.33
N VAL A 392 6.58 -27.31 -10.41
CA VAL A 392 8.04 -27.13 -10.51
C VAL A 392 8.73 -27.54 -9.20
N ALA A 393 8.18 -27.11 -8.06
CA ALA A 393 8.72 -27.47 -6.75
C ALA A 393 8.64 -28.98 -6.52
N ASP A 394 7.48 -29.59 -6.84
CA ASP A 394 7.25 -31.05 -6.67
C ASP A 394 8.17 -31.88 -7.59
N ALA A 395 8.47 -31.40 -8.80
CA ALA A 395 9.38 -32.06 -9.73
C ALA A 395 10.86 -31.96 -9.30
N ASN A 396 11.21 -31.00 -8.45
CA ASN A 396 12.58 -30.80 -7.98
C ASN A 396 12.60 -30.47 -6.46
N PRO A 397 12.33 -31.46 -5.58
CA PRO A 397 12.21 -31.23 -4.14
C PRO A 397 13.52 -30.77 -3.47
N ASP A 398 14.66 -31.05 -4.11
CA ASP A 398 15.98 -30.59 -3.66
C ASP A 398 16.37 -29.23 -4.30
N GLY A 399 15.49 -28.65 -5.10
CA GLY A 399 15.74 -27.38 -5.80
C GLY A 399 15.52 -26.16 -4.89
N LEU A 400 15.88 -24.99 -5.45
CA LEU A 400 15.79 -23.69 -4.79
C LEU A 400 14.35 -23.32 -4.36
N LEU A 401 13.35 -23.68 -5.17
CA LEU A 401 11.94 -23.37 -4.91
C LEU A 401 11.38 -24.36 -3.90
N THR A 402 11.10 -23.90 -2.70
CA THR A 402 10.67 -24.77 -1.57
C THR A 402 9.20 -24.63 -1.21
N GLU A 403 8.58 -23.49 -1.49
CA GLU A 403 7.19 -23.25 -1.15
C GLU A 403 6.54 -22.32 -2.20
N VAL A 404 5.27 -22.59 -2.52
CA VAL A 404 4.41 -21.72 -3.32
C VAL A 404 3.15 -21.45 -2.52
N ARG A 405 2.83 -20.19 -2.24
CA ARG A 405 1.66 -19.81 -1.44
C ARG A 405 0.95 -18.56 -1.96
N GLY A 406 -0.26 -18.33 -1.49
CA GLY A 406 -1.05 -17.14 -1.84
C GLY A 406 -2.53 -17.40 -2.02
N LYS A 407 -3.25 -16.35 -2.44
CA LYS A 407 -4.69 -16.36 -2.70
C LYS A 407 -5.01 -15.41 -3.85
N GLY A 408 -5.83 -15.84 -4.81
CA GLY A 408 -6.04 -15.07 -6.04
C GLY A 408 -4.70 -14.80 -6.75
N LEU A 409 -4.48 -13.57 -7.18
CA LEU A 409 -3.20 -13.10 -7.75
C LEU A 409 -2.30 -12.39 -6.72
N LEU A 410 -2.43 -12.70 -5.45
CA LEU A 410 -1.48 -12.35 -4.40
C LEU A 410 -0.69 -13.59 -4.04
N ASN A 411 0.50 -13.78 -4.64
CA ASN A 411 1.28 -15.00 -4.53
C ASN A 411 2.72 -14.72 -4.10
N ALA A 412 3.37 -15.74 -3.54
CA ALA A 412 4.79 -15.75 -3.28
C ALA A 412 5.40 -17.13 -3.53
N ILE A 413 6.69 -17.11 -3.85
CA ILE A 413 7.57 -18.28 -3.86
C ILE A 413 8.67 -18.08 -2.84
N VAL A 414 9.05 -19.16 -2.15
CA VAL A 414 10.14 -19.16 -1.18
C VAL A 414 11.36 -19.84 -1.80
N ILE A 415 12.49 -19.15 -1.75
CA ILE A 415 13.77 -19.59 -2.28
C ILE A 415 14.69 -19.97 -1.12
N ASP A 416 15.16 -21.19 -1.12
CA ASP A 416 16.13 -21.66 -0.13
C ASP A 416 17.55 -21.60 -0.73
N GLN A 417 18.26 -20.54 -0.41
CA GLN A 417 19.63 -20.33 -0.90
C GLN A 417 20.58 -21.47 -0.48
N SER A 418 20.34 -22.16 0.63
CA SER A 418 21.19 -23.26 1.08
C SER A 418 21.14 -24.49 0.16
N LYS A 419 20.07 -24.61 -0.63
CA LYS A 419 19.90 -25.63 -1.67
C LYS A 419 20.56 -25.27 -2.99
N SER A 420 21.05 -24.04 -3.15
CA SER A 420 21.78 -23.63 -4.35
C SER A 420 23.20 -24.16 -4.32
N LYS A 421 23.60 -24.84 -5.40
CA LYS A 421 24.99 -25.27 -5.58
C LYS A 421 25.96 -24.10 -5.79
N LYS A 422 25.46 -22.96 -6.24
CA LYS A 422 26.22 -21.72 -6.46
C LYS A 422 25.94 -20.65 -5.40
N GLY A 423 25.17 -20.96 -4.34
CA GLY A 423 24.79 -20.00 -3.31
C GLY A 423 23.86 -18.87 -3.79
N ARG A 424 23.02 -19.13 -4.79
CA ARG A 424 22.16 -18.13 -5.45
C ARG A 424 21.05 -17.65 -4.51
N SER A 425 20.94 -16.32 -4.36
CA SER A 425 19.92 -15.67 -3.56
C SER A 425 18.63 -15.38 -4.36
N ALA A 426 17.55 -15.06 -3.64
CA ALA A 426 16.31 -14.59 -4.27
C ALA A 426 16.50 -13.26 -5.03
N TRP A 427 17.42 -12.40 -4.56
CA TRP A 427 17.79 -11.17 -5.28
C TRP A 427 18.37 -11.48 -6.66
N GLN A 428 19.35 -12.38 -6.70
CA GLN A 428 19.99 -12.82 -7.96
C GLN A 428 18.99 -13.48 -8.91
N LEU A 429 18.04 -14.25 -8.39
CA LEU A 429 16.94 -14.78 -9.20
C LEU A 429 16.06 -13.64 -9.75
N CYS A 430 15.76 -12.61 -8.98
CA CYS A 430 15.00 -11.46 -9.48
C CYS A 430 15.74 -10.66 -10.55
N LEU A 431 17.07 -10.53 -10.46
CA LEU A 431 17.90 -9.94 -11.52
C LEU A 431 17.83 -10.76 -12.81
N LEU A 432 17.89 -12.10 -12.70
CA LEU A 432 17.75 -12.98 -13.86
C LEU A 432 16.35 -12.90 -14.46
N LEU A 433 15.29 -12.87 -13.64
CA LEU A 433 13.91 -12.67 -14.10
C LEU A 433 13.78 -11.35 -14.89
N LYS A 434 14.34 -10.26 -14.35
CA LYS A 434 14.41 -8.97 -15.06
C LYS A 434 15.08 -9.11 -16.43
N ALA A 435 16.24 -9.76 -16.48
CA ALA A 435 16.96 -10.00 -17.75
C ALA A 435 16.17 -10.86 -18.75
N ARG A 436 15.15 -11.59 -18.30
CA ARG A 436 14.24 -12.40 -19.12
C ARG A 436 12.87 -11.74 -19.36
N GLY A 437 12.70 -10.48 -18.95
CA GLY A 437 11.48 -9.69 -19.20
C GLY A 437 10.36 -9.88 -18.19
N LEU A 438 10.71 -10.16 -16.91
CA LEU A 438 9.73 -10.23 -15.81
C LEU A 438 10.25 -9.46 -14.60
N LEU A 439 9.43 -8.58 -14.04
CA LEU A 439 9.77 -7.83 -12.84
C LEU A 439 9.09 -8.42 -11.60
N ALA A 440 9.89 -8.85 -10.66
CA ALA A 440 9.49 -9.28 -9.33
C ALA A 440 10.54 -8.80 -8.33
N LYS A 441 10.20 -8.73 -7.05
CA LYS A 441 11.13 -8.26 -6.02
C LYS A 441 11.07 -9.15 -4.79
N PRO A 442 12.21 -9.49 -4.16
CA PRO A 442 12.21 -10.25 -2.92
C PRO A 442 11.77 -9.38 -1.73
N THR A 443 11.27 -10.04 -0.70
CA THR A 443 11.03 -9.53 0.64
C THR A 443 11.60 -10.53 1.64
N HIS A 444 12.04 -10.06 2.80
CA HIS A 444 12.67 -10.92 3.82
C HIS A 444 13.73 -11.88 3.24
N GLU A 445 14.62 -11.32 2.40
CA GLU A 445 15.78 -12.00 1.79
C GLU A 445 15.44 -13.14 0.82
N ASN A 446 14.50 -14.02 1.15
CA ASN A 446 14.27 -15.28 0.43
C ASN A 446 12.87 -15.48 -0.16
N ILE A 447 11.96 -14.51 -0.03
CA ILE A 447 10.58 -14.62 -0.51
C ILE A 447 10.38 -13.70 -1.71
N ILE A 448 10.02 -14.23 -2.86
CA ILE A 448 9.72 -13.44 -4.06
C ILE A 448 8.21 -13.32 -4.19
N ARG A 449 7.70 -12.08 -4.18
CA ARG A 449 6.27 -11.80 -4.40
C ARG A 449 5.94 -11.81 -5.88
N LEU A 450 4.82 -12.45 -6.22
CA LEU A 450 4.31 -12.60 -7.58
C LEU A 450 2.85 -12.16 -7.61
N ALA A 451 2.64 -10.86 -7.85
CA ALA A 451 1.34 -10.21 -7.80
C ALA A 451 1.11 -9.33 -9.05
N PRO A 452 0.97 -9.91 -10.26
CA PRO A 452 0.74 -9.14 -11.48
C PRO A 452 -0.58 -8.36 -11.42
N PRO A 453 -0.77 -7.32 -12.26
CA PRO A 453 -2.08 -6.71 -12.47
C PRO A 453 -3.15 -7.75 -12.78
N LEU A 454 -4.39 -7.56 -12.28
CA LEU A 454 -5.46 -8.56 -12.42
C LEU A 454 -5.94 -8.71 -13.86
N VAL A 455 -5.65 -7.74 -14.70
CA VAL A 455 -5.93 -7.73 -16.16
C VAL A 455 -4.92 -8.53 -16.97
N ILE A 456 -3.97 -9.23 -16.34
CA ILE A 456 -3.01 -10.09 -17.02
C ILE A 456 -3.76 -11.12 -17.89
N THR A 457 -3.36 -11.27 -19.15
CA THR A 457 -3.97 -12.23 -20.06
C THR A 457 -3.45 -13.65 -19.83
N ASP A 458 -4.16 -14.66 -20.35
CA ASP A 458 -3.71 -16.06 -20.29
C ASP A 458 -2.34 -16.27 -20.95
N ASP A 459 -2.07 -15.60 -22.09
CA ASP A 459 -0.79 -15.66 -22.79
C ASP A 459 0.33 -15.00 -21.98
N GLN A 460 0.06 -13.83 -21.40
CA GLN A 460 1.03 -13.15 -20.54
C GLN A 460 1.35 -13.96 -19.28
N LEU A 461 0.34 -14.59 -18.66
CA LEU A 461 0.55 -15.46 -17.51
C LEU A 461 1.36 -16.70 -17.90
N THR A 462 1.08 -17.32 -19.06
CA THR A 462 1.87 -18.45 -19.59
C THR A 462 3.33 -18.04 -19.76
N ARG A 463 3.57 -16.89 -20.43
CA ARG A 463 4.91 -16.34 -20.62
C ARG A 463 5.61 -16.09 -19.28
N ALA A 464 4.90 -15.52 -18.30
CA ALA A 464 5.47 -15.27 -16.96
C ALA A 464 5.89 -16.57 -16.27
N ILE A 465 5.03 -17.60 -16.32
CA ILE A 465 5.32 -18.92 -15.77
C ILE A 465 6.55 -19.54 -16.43
N ASP A 466 6.62 -19.50 -17.76
CA ASP A 466 7.75 -20.05 -18.51
C ASP A 466 9.06 -19.32 -18.20
N ILE A 467 9.02 -17.98 -18.05
CA ILE A 467 10.19 -17.20 -17.62
C ILE A 467 10.65 -17.66 -16.22
N ILE A 468 9.74 -17.80 -15.26
CA ILE A 468 10.08 -18.23 -13.90
C ILE A 468 10.66 -19.64 -13.89
N LYS A 469 10.01 -20.60 -14.59
CA LYS A 469 10.48 -21.99 -14.69
C LYS A 469 11.90 -22.04 -15.27
N ASN A 470 12.13 -21.35 -16.38
CA ASN A 470 13.43 -21.33 -17.03
C ASN A 470 14.50 -20.64 -16.15
N ALA A 471 14.17 -19.53 -15.51
CA ALA A 471 15.09 -18.83 -14.63
C ALA A 471 15.51 -19.69 -13.41
N LEU A 472 14.59 -20.46 -12.82
CA LEU A 472 14.89 -21.40 -11.74
C LEU A 472 15.89 -22.51 -12.15
N LEU A 473 15.86 -22.93 -13.41
CA LEU A 473 16.83 -23.89 -13.94
C LEU A 473 18.15 -23.20 -14.32
N GLU A 474 18.06 -22.04 -14.96
CA GLU A 474 19.20 -21.31 -15.49
C GLU A 474 20.09 -20.73 -14.38
N VAL A 475 19.51 -20.22 -13.28
CA VAL A 475 20.23 -19.57 -12.18
C VAL A 475 21.32 -20.47 -11.57
N GLU A 476 21.14 -21.78 -11.62
CA GLU A 476 22.11 -22.78 -11.15
C GLU A 476 23.21 -23.10 -12.16
N THR A 477 23.02 -22.76 -13.42
CA THR A 477 23.94 -23.15 -14.52
C THR A 477 24.81 -22.00 -14.98
N ILE A 478 24.30 -20.76 -15.03
CA ILE A 478 25.07 -19.61 -15.49
C ILE A 478 26.12 -19.18 -14.47
N ASP A 479 27.25 -18.67 -14.93
CA ASP A 479 28.34 -18.22 -14.05
C ASP A 479 28.09 -16.82 -13.51
N GLU A 480 27.62 -15.90 -14.35
CA GLU A 480 27.36 -14.52 -14.00
C GLU A 480 25.86 -14.20 -14.12
N ILE A 481 25.30 -13.54 -13.13
CA ILE A 481 23.92 -13.04 -13.17
C ILE A 481 23.92 -11.66 -13.84
N PRO A 482 23.14 -11.43 -14.89
CA PRO A 482 23.07 -10.13 -15.55
C PRO A 482 22.62 -9.02 -14.59
N GLY A 483 23.46 -7.97 -14.44
CA GLY A 483 23.17 -6.82 -13.58
C GLY A 483 23.43 -7.04 -12.09
N ASP A 484 24.10 -8.11 -11.70
CA ASP A 484 24.59 -8.34 -10.35
C ASP A 484 25.95 -7.62 -10.18
N ASP A 485 25.97 -6.55 -9.39
CA ASP A 485 27.19 -5.79 -9.06
C ASP A 485 27.83 -6.23 -7.73
N GLY A 486 27.28 -7.28 -7.10
CA GLY A 486 27.77 -7.81 -5.84
C GLY A 486 27.50 -6.91 -4.61
N ALA A 487 26.76 -5.81 -4.75
CA ALA A 487 26.53 -4.86 -3.68
C ALA A 487 25.43 -5.28 -2.68
N HIS A 488 24.71 -6.35 -2.96
CA HIS A 488 23.55 -6.83 -2.16
C HIS A 488 23.80 -8.24 -1.58
N HIS A 489 24.89 -8.41 -0.85
CA HIS A 489 25.20 -9.63 -0.07
C HIS A 489 25.09 -9.41 1.41
#